data_7c452224ff901a216a004bcc0b35ed85
#
_entry.id   7c452224ff901a216a004bcc0b35ed85
#
_cell.length_a   1.000
_cell.length_b   1.000
_cell.length_c   1.000
_cell.angle_alpha   90.00
_cell.angle_beta   90.00
_cell.angle_gamma   90.00
#
_symmetry.space_group_name_H-M   'P 1'
#
loop_
_entity.id
_entity.type
_entity.pdbx_description
1 polymer ?
#
loop_
_entity_poly.entity_id
_entity_poly.type
_entity_poly.pdbx_seq_one_letter_code
_entity_poly.pdbx_strand_id
1 'polypeptide(L)'
;MFESGSFVAEFVSPIDPIQIQPSGVDLTLDAVFRGCEPGRIARDGKRVGEREPVVPDNSTERDADGSDVDANDAADGSGIESGADGPGTDDPSVYRLLPGGYVARYAEEIEIPEGHIGFVYPRSSLMRNSCTVDTAVWDAGYRGRGEGLLEVYHEIEIERGARFAQFVLARADHDGSYAGSYQGENVE
;
A
#
# COMPACT_ATOMS: atom_id res chain seq x y z
N MET A 1 19.85 -6.92 9.52
CA MET A 1 20.03 -7.21 8.08
C MET A 1 18.66 -7.36 7.46
N PHE A 2 18.39 -6.74 6.33
CA PHE A 2 17.13 -6.93 5.60
C PHE A 2 17.09 -8.34 4.98
N GLU A 3 15.87 -8.90 4.93
CA GLU A 3 15.61 -10.20 4.35
C GLU A 3 15.38 -10.13 2.84
N SER A 4 15.47 -11.27 2.13
CA SER A 4 15.15 -11.35 0.71
C SER A 4 13.62 -11.26 0.48
N GLY A 5 13.21 -10.82 -0.70
CA GLY A 5 11.79 -10.76 -1.04
C GLY A 5 11.10 -12.13 -1.01
N SER A 6 11.79 -13.20 -1.37
CA SER A 6 11.23 -14.55 -1.26
C SER A 6 10.97 -14.98 0.20
N PHE A 7 11.82 -14.56 1.14
CA PHE A 7 11.55 -14.78 2.56
C PHE A 7 10.36 -13.93 3.03
N VAL A 8 10.32 -12.63 2.66
CA VAL A 8 9.23 -11.73 3.05
C VAL A 8 7.89 -12.23 2.53
N ALA A 9 7.85 -12.82 1.33
CA ALA A 9 6.63 -13.35 0.72
C ALA A 9 5.98 -14.50 1.51
N GLU A 10 6.72 -15.20 2.37
CA GLU A 10 6.14 -16.25 3.24
C GLU A 10 5.19 -15.69 4.30
N PHE A 11 5.26 -14.37 4.56
CA PHE A 11 4.52 -13.66 5.60
C PHE A 11 3.49 -12.65 5.03
N VAL A 12 3.19 -12.73 3.74
CA VAL A 12 2.25 -11.85 3.05
C VAL A 12 1.24 -12.67 2.26
N SER A 13 -0.06 -12.42 2.43
CA SER A 13 -1.13 -13.20 1.77
C SER A 13 -2.37 -12.34 1.48
N PRO A 14 -3.00 -12.51 0.30
CA PRO A 14 -2.53 -13.29 -0.86
C PRO A 14 -1.30 -12.64 -1.50
N ILE A 15 -0.54 -13.39 -2.28
CA ILE A 15 0.66 -12.90 -2.96
C ILE A 15 0.66 -13.35 -4.42
N ASP A 16 0.89 -12.42 -5.33
CA ASP A 16 1.19 -12.70 -6.73
C ASP A 16 2.73 -12.70 -6.93
N PRO A 17 3.30 -13.61 -7.70
CA PRO A 17 4.73 -13.63 -7.98
C PRO A 17 5.32 -12.30 -8.48
N ILE A 18 4.54 -11.48 -9.19
CA ILE A 18 4.97 -10.15 -9.67
C ILE A 18 5.21 -9.14 -8.52
N GLN A 19 4.66 -9.39 -7.32
CA GLN A 19 4.85 -8.55 -6.14
C GLN A 19 6.19 -8.81 -5.46
N ILE A 20 6.83 -9.97 -5.72
CA ILE A 20 8.09 -10.35 -5.06
C ILE A 20 9.24 -9.58 -5.69
N GLN A 21 9.86 -8.73 -4.89
CA GLN A 21 11.00 -7.89 -5.28
C GLN A 21 12.30 -8.44 -4.64
N PRO A 22 13.49 -8.03 -5.09
CA PRO A 22 14.77 -8.56 -4.54
C PRO A 22 14.90 -8.45 -3.00
N SER A 23 14.34 -7.39 -2.39
CA SER A 23 14.51 -7.08 -0.95
C SER A 23 13.19 -6.86 -0.22
N GLY A 24 12.06 -7.36 -0.73
CA GLY A 24 10.75 -7.17 -0.11
C GLY A 24 9.62 -7.59 -1.02
N VAL A 25 8.41 -7.21 -0.65
CA VAL A 25 7.17 -7.50 -1.37
C VAL A 25 6.43 -6.20 -1.65
N ASP A 26 6.00 -5.98 -2.88
CA ASP A 26 5.13 -4.87 -3.21
C ASP A 26 3.72 -5.13 -2.65
N LEU A 27 3.16 -4.12 -1.98
CA LEU A 27 1.80 -4.14 -1.46
C LEU A 27 0.87 -3.39 -2.41
N THR A 28 -0.37 -3.88 -2.50
CA THR A 28 -1.42 -3.31 -3.35
C THR A 28 -2.43 -2.51 -2.55
N LEU A 29 -3.09 -1.56 -3.22
CA LEU A 29 -4.08 -0.68 -2.61
C LEU A 29 -5.45 -1.36 -2.56
N ASP A 30 -6.00 -1.56 -1.35
CA ASP A 30 -7.38 -2.03 -1.17
C ASP A 30 -8.37 -0.87 -1.07
N ALA A 31 -8.14 0.05 -0.15
CA ALA A 31 -9.06 1.15 0.13
C ALA A 31 -8.33 2.42 0.57
N VAL A 32 -8.97 3.56 0.32
CA VAL A 32 -8.50 4.89 0.77
C VAL A 32 -9.57 5.52 1.65
N PHE A 33 -9.14 6.15 2.73
CA PHE A 33 -10.01 6.85 3.67
C PHE A 33 -9.54 8.28 3.88
N ARG A 34 -10.49 9.19 4.12
CA ARG A 34 -10.24 10.58 4.52
C ARG A 34 -10.70 10.78 5.96
N GLY A 35 -9.88 11.42 6.79
CA GLY A 35 -10.30 11.83 8.13
C GLY A 35 -11.38 12.90 8.06
N CYS A 36 -12.48 12.70 8.79
CA CYS A 36 -13.59 13.64 8.88
C CYS A 36 -13.73 14.26 10.28
N GLU A 37 -13.13 13.65 11.30
CA GLU A 37 -13.07 14.19 12.64
C GLU A 37 -11.64 14.19 13.22
N PRO A 38 -11.29 15.14 14.10
CA PRO A 38 -9.98 15.17 14.71
C PRO A 38 -9.78 13.98 15.67
N GLY A 39 -8.65 13.30 15.57
CA GLY A 39 -8.17 12.36 16.56
C GLY A 39 -7.63 13.06 17.80
N ARG A 40 -7.29 12.30 18.84
CA ARG A 40 -6.64 12.80 20.05
C ARG A 40 -5.59 11.81 20.54
N ILE A 41 -4.40 12.31 20.82
CA ILE A 41 -3.36 11.59 21.55
C ILE A 41 -3.19 12.32 22.88
N ALA A 42 -3.41 11.61 23.99
CA ALA A 42 -3.29 12.13 25.34
C ALA A 42 -2.30 11.27 26.15
N ARG A 43 -1.90 11.75 27.33
CA ARG A 43 -0.93 11.02 28.18
C ARG A 43 -1.47 9.68 28.67
N ASP A 44 -2.77 9.57 28.81
CA ASP A 44 -3.50 8.44 29.39
C ASP A 44 -4.32 7.64 28.38
N GLY A 45 -4.16 7.93 27.06
CA GLY A 45 -4.87 7.20 26.03
C GLY A 45 -4.90 7.89 24.67
N LYS A 46 -5.56 7.23 23.72
CA LYS A 46 -5.73 7.74 22.37
C LYS A 46 -7.17 7.54 21.89
N ARG A 47 -7.61 8.43 21.00
CA ARG A 47 -8.80 8.27 20.18
C ARG A 47 -8.42 8.53 18.72
N VAL A 48 -8.60 7.55 17.87
CA VAL A 48 -8.50 7.74 16.41
C VAL A 48 -9.75 8.50 15.97
N GLY A 49 -9.57 9.55 15.15
CA GLY A 49 -10.67 10.31 14.57
C GLY A 49 -11.49 9.44 13.61
N GLU A 50 -12.75 9.80 13.43
CA GLU A 50 -13.59 9.16 12.43
C GLU A 50 -13.06 9.47 11.02
N ARG A 51 -13.28 8.52 10.13
CA ARG A 51 -12.87 8.62 8.73
C ARG A 51 -13.95 8.03 7.83
N GLU A 52 -14.03 8.55 6.64
CA GLU A 52 -14.95 8.10 5.60
C GLU A 52 -14.17 7.47 4.44
N PRO A 53 -14.72 6.45 3.77
CA PRO A 53 -14.09 5.89 2.59
C PRO A 53 -14.14 6.90 1.44
N VAL A 54 -13.03 7.00 0.72
CA VAL A 54 -13.01 7.66 -0.59
C VAL A 54 -13.63 6.68 -1.59
N VAL A 55 -14.68 7.12 -2.27
CA VAL A 55 -15.33 6.28 -3.28
C VAL A 55 -14.49 6.34 -4.56
N PRO A 56 -14.01 5.18 -5.07
CA PRO A 56 -13.31 5.18 -6.35
C PRO A 56 -14.27 5.48 -7.50
N ASP A 57 -13.76 6.11 -8.53
CA ASP A 57 -14.49 6.36 -9.77
C ASP A 57 -14.49 5.08 -10.62
N ASN A 58 -15.67 4.60 -10.97
CA ASN A 58 -15.86 3.44 -11.83
C ASN A 58 -16.24 3.85 -13.27
N SER A 59 -16.17 5.16 -13.59
CA SER A 59 -16.54 5.64 -14.92
C SER A 59 -15.42 5.39 -15.93
N THR A 60 -15.76 4.74 -17.04
CA THR A 60 -14.96 4.51 -18.24
C THR A 60 -14.76 5.76 -19.11
N GLU A 61 -15.11 6.92 -18.64
CA GLU A 61 -14.87 8.14 -19.39
C GLU A 61 -13.38 8.51 -19.34
N ARG A 62 -12.59 7.82 -20.18
CA ARG A 62 -11.30 8.37 -20.62
C ARG A 62 -11.65 9.58 -21.45
N ASP A 63 -11.43 10.78 -20.91
CA ASP A 63 -11.39 11.98 -21.72
C ASP A 63 -10.32 11.77 -22.78
N ALA A 64 -10.79 11.53 -24.02
CA ALA A 64 -9.96 11.40 -25.19
C ALA A 64 -9.46 12.81 -25.59
N ASP A 65 -8.67 13.45 -24.73
CA ASP A 65 -7.84 14.56 -25.13
C ASP A 65 -6.45 14.00 -25.46
N GLY A 66 -6.31 13.65 -26.74
CA GLY A 66 -5.08 13.15 -27.31
C GLY A 66 -4.02 14.23 -27.35
N SER A 67 -3.19 14.32 -26.35
CA SER A 67 -1.87 14.89 -26.50
C SER A 67 -0.87 13.74 -26.56
N ASP A 68 -0.40 13.45 -27.80
CA ASP A 68 0.73 12.58 -28.07
C ASP A 68 1.93 13.02 -27.24
N VAL A 69 2.24 12.28 -26.20
CA VAL A 69 3.54 12.39 -25.55
C VAL A 69 4.53 11.52 -26.33
N ASP A 70 5.48 12.17 -26.97
CA ASP A 70 6.55 11.59 -27.75
C ASP A 70 7.20 10.40 -27.04
N ALA A 71 7.08 9.24 -27.68
CA ALA A 71 7.78 8.03 -27.32
C ALA A 71 9.27 8.20 -27.63
N ASN A 72 10.05 8.72 -26.69
CA ASN A 72 11.50 8.58 -26.75
C ASN A 72 12.17 8.69 -25.38
N ASP A 73 11.99 7.67 -24.55
CA ASP A 73 12.97 7.26 -23.54
C ASP A 73 12.78 5.78 -23.18
N ALA A 74 13.17 4.93 -24.13
CA ALA A 74 13.18 3.50 -23.97
C ALA A 74 14.53 3.05 -23.46
N ALA A 75 14.67 2.91 -22.13
CA ALA A 75 15.68 2.03 -21.53
C ALA A 75 15.37 1.71 -20.06
N ASP A 76 14.29 1.02 -19.80
CA ASP A 76 14.18 0.07 -18.68
C ASP A 76 13.16 -0.99 -19.05
N GLY A 77 13.67 -2.22 -19.25
CA GLY A 77 12.90 -3.32 -19.78
C GLY A 77 11.91 -3.91 -18.79
N SER A 78 10.73 -3.35 -18.72
CA SER A 78 9.54 -4.06 -18.26
C SER A 78 8.44 -3.88 -19.29
N GLY A 79 8.51 -4.71 -20.33
CA GLY A 79 7.45 -4.85 -21.30
C GLY A 79 6.17 -5.27 -20.60
N ILE A 80 5.11 -4.47 -20.75
CA ILE A 80 3.75 -4.90 -20.44
C ILE A 80 3.37 -5.92 -21.50
N GLU A 81 3.62 -7.20 -21.21
CA GLU A 81 3.01 -8.29 -21.94
C GLU A 81 1.56 -8.37 -21.46
N SER A 82 0.64 -7.94 -22.30
CA SER A 82 -0.80 -8.15 -22.14
C SER A 82 -1.08 -9.64 -22.29
N GLY A 83 -1.12 -10.37 -21.17
CA GLY A 83 -1.67 -11.73 -21.10
C GLY A 83 -3.18 -11.65 -21.00
N ALA A 84 -3.86 -12.07 -22.05
CA ALA A 84 -5.30 -12.05 -22.18
C ALA A 84 -6.00 -13.17 -21.41
N ASP A 85 -7.27 -12.89 -21.12
CA ASP A 85 -8.41 -13.78 -20.91
C ASP A 85 -8.62 -14.47 -19.54
N GLY A 86 -9.38 -13.74 -18.70
CA GLY A 86 -10.33 -14.31 -17.76
C GLY A 86 -11.65 -13.53 -17.87
N PRO A 87 -12.84 -14.15 -17.73
CA PRO A 87 -14.13 -13.48 -17.92
C PRO A 87 -14.50 -12.66 -16.68
N GLY A 88 -14.32 -11.38 -16.75
CA GLY A 88 -14.76 -10.42 -15.75
C GLY A 88 -14.38 -9.03 -16.23
N THR A 89 -15.31 -8.34 -16.91
CA THR A 89 -15.18 -6.94 -17.29
C THR A 89 -15.42 -6.06 -16.06
N ASP A 90 -14.53 -6.12 -15.08
CA ASP A 90 -14.48 -5.12 -14.01
C ASP A 90 -13.47 -4.07 -14.45
N ASP A 91 -14.02 -2.97 -14.97
CA ASP A 91 -13.28 -1.75 -15.19
C ASP A 91 -12.56 -1.34 -13.89
N PRO A 92 -11.26 -1.04 -13.91
CA PRO A 92 -10.53 -0.79 -12.69
C PRO A 92 -11.12 0.42 -11.95
N SER A 93 -11.47 0.20 -10.67
CA SER A 93 -11.91 1.30 -9.79
C SER A 93 -10.72 2.21 -9.51
N VAL A 94 -10.81 3.49 -9.87
CA VAL A 94 -9.72 4.47 -9.78
C VAL A 94 -9.97 5.47 -8.66
N TYR A 95 -9.03 5.62 -7.75
CA TYR A 95 -9.03 6.69 -6.76
C TYR A 95 -8.38 7.94 -7.36
N ARG A 96 -9.14 9.02 -7.52
CA ARG A 96 -8.65 10.36 -7.87
C ARG A 96 -8.42 11.14 -6.59
N LEU A 97 -7.15 11.37 -6.23
CA LEU A 97 -6.76 11.96 -4.97
C LEU A 97 -6.19 13.36 -5.16
N LEU A 98 -6.86 14.34 -4.59
CA LEU A 98 -6.35 15.71 -4.50
C LEU A 98 -5.28 15.82 -3.41
N PRO A 99 -4.45 16.89 -3.41
CA PRO A 99 -3.48 17.14 -2.35
C PRO A 99 -4.11 17.06 -0.95
N GLY A 100 -3.50 16.25 -0.07
CA GLY A 100 -3.98 16.01 1.28
C GLY A 100 -3.41 14.76 1.93
N GLY A 101 -3.82 14.51 3.17
CA GLY A 101 -3.48 13.29 3.91
C GLY A 101 -4.65 12.31 3.87
N TYR A 102 -4.34 11.06 3.60
CA TYR A 102 -5.29 9.96 3.51
C TYR A 102 -4.76 8.77 4.32
N VAL A 103 -5.63 7.83 4.64
CA VAL A 103 -5.23 6.52 5.15
C VAL A 103 -5.43 5.51 4.02
N ALA A 104 -4.36 4.84 3.61
CA ALA A 104 -4.40 3.78 2.62
C ALA A 104 -4.32 2.43 3.32
N ARG A 105 -5.23 1.51 2.98
CA ARG A 105 -5.24 0.12 3.43
C ARG A 105 -4.58 -0.76 2.39
N TYR A 106 -3.73 -1.68 2.87
CA TYR A 106 -3.14 -2.70 2.02
C TYR A 106 -4.14 -3.83 1.77
N ALA A 107 -4.07 -4.44 0.58
CA ALA A 107 -4.94 -5.57 0.26
C ALA A 107 -4.46 -6.87 0.92
N GLU A 108 -3.18 -6.96 1.18
CA GLU A 108 -2.54 -8.14 1.73
C GLU A 108 -2.60 -8.15 3.26
N GLU A 109 -2.83 -9.34 3.82
CA GLU A 109 -2.56 -9.63 5.21
C GLU A 109 -1.05 -9.83 5.39
N ILE A 110 -0.50 -9.20 6.41
CA ILE A 110 0.91 -9.20 6.72
C ILE A 110 1.09 -9.81 8.12
N GLU A 111 2.07 -10.68 8.26
CA GLU A 111 2.53 -11.22 9.53
C GLU A 111 3.98 -10.83 9.77
N ILE A 112 4.31 -10.40 10.99
CA ILE A 112 5.68 -10.11 11.38
C ILE A 112 6.22 -11.28 12.19
N PRO A 113 7.16 -12.09 11.65
CA PRO A 113 7.67 -13.24 12.36
C PRO A 113 8.56 -12.85 13.54
N GLU A 114 8.68 -13.75 14.50
CA GLU A 114 9.60 -13.60 15.62
C GLU A 114 11.03 -13.32 15.14
N GLY A 115 11.74 -12.46 15.85
CA GLY A 115 13.10 -12.05 15.50
C GLY A 115 13.18 -11.05 14.35
N HIS A 116 12.05 -10.43 13.97
CA HIS A 116 11.99 -9.43 12.91
C HIS A 116 11.15 -8.22 13.28
N ILE A 117 11.40 -7.12 12.57
CA ILE A 117 10.54 -5.95 12.50
C ILE A 117 10.23 -5.65 11.04
N GLY A 118 9.05 -5.07 10.79
CA GLY A 118 8.58 -4.70 9.46
C GLY A 118 8.59 -3.20 9.20
N PHE A 119 8.84 -2.84 7.95
CA PHE A 119 8.73 -1.47 7.46
C PHE A 119 8.01 -1.47 6.11
N VAL A 120 7.25 -0.42 5.86
CA VAL A 120 6.65 -0.17 4.55
C VAL A 120 7.21 1.14 4.00
N TYR A 121 7.68 1.10 2.79
CA TYR A 121 8.22 2.24 2.05
C TYR A 121 7.37 2.50 0.79
N PRO A 122 7.31 3.76 0.32
CA PRO A 122 6.68 4.05 -0.97
C PRO A 122 7.48 3.41 -2.12
N ARG A 123 6.79 2.93 -3.15
CA ARG A 123 7.46 2.60 -4.40
C ARG A 123 7.96 3.86 -5.07
N SER A 124 9.03 3.73 -5.87
CA SER A 124 9.63 4.87 -6.58
C SER A 124 8.65 5.58 -7.52
N SER A 125 7.70 4.85 -8.11
CA SER A 125 6.63 5.42 -8.93
C SER A 125 5.72 6.36 -8.12
N LEU A 126 5.36 6.00 -6.88
CA LEU A 126 4.56 6.85 -6.01
C LEU A 126 5.32 8.14 -5.67
N MET A 127 6.60 8.03 -5.26
CA MET A 127 7.45 9.19 -4.96
C MET A 127 7.65 10.13 -6.16
N ARG A 128 7.84 9.58 -7.34
CA ARG A 128 8.02 10.38 -8.57
C ARG A 128 6.76 11.13 -8.98
N ASN A 129 5.59 10.69 -8.51
CA ASN A 129 4.33 11.42 -8.65
C ASN A 129 4.02 12.33 -7.45
N SER A 130 5.07 12.74 -6.69
CA SER A 130 4.94 13.65 -5.54
C SER A 130 4.00 13.14 -4.45
N CYS A 131 4.04 11.84 -4.19
CA CYS A 131 3.27 11.20 -3.14
C CYS A 131 4.16 10.28 -2.30
N THR A 132 3.80 10.05 -1.06
CA THR A 132 4.50 9.10 -0.18
C THR A 132 3.52 8.31 0.69
N VAL A 133 3.99 7.19 1.23
CA VAL A 133 3.29 6.44 2.27
C VAL A 133 4.20 6.26 3.46
N ASP A 134 3.70 6.58 4.64
CA ASP A 134 4.42 6.44 5.90
C ASP A 134 3.68 5.48 6.84
N THR A 135 4.44 4.70 7.59
CA THR A 135 3.92 3.78 8.60
C THR A 135 4.70 3.86 9.90
N ALA A 136 4.10 3.38 10.99
CA ALA A 136 4.84 3.06 12.18
C ALA A 136 5.74 1.82 11.95
N VAL A 137 6.64 1.54 12.89
CA VAL A 137 7.37 0.27 12.95
C VAL A 137 6.37 -0.84 13.26
N TRP A 138 6.49 -1.97 12.58
CA TRP A 138 5.66 -3.14 12.78
C TRP A 138 6.42 -4.18 13.57
N ASP A 139 5.96 -4.42 14.80
CA ASP A 139 6.65 -5.28 15.76
C ASP A 139 6.37 -6.77 15.51
N ALA A 140 7.30 -7.63 15.94
CA ALA A 140 7.17 -9.08 15.91
C ALA A 140 5.83 -9.55 16.52
N GLY A 141 5.19 -10.52 15.88
CA GLY A 141 3.89 -11.05 16.29
C GLY A 141 2.67 -10.26 15.82
N TYR A 142 2.84 -9.09 15.18
CA TYR A 142 1.71 -8.43 14.51
C TYR A 142 1.21 -9.29 13.34
N ARG A 143 -0.12 -9.32 13.17
CA ARG A 143 -0.79 -9.89 12.02
C ARG A 143 -2.04 -9.09 11.70
N GLY A 144 -2.24 -8.74 10.43
CA GLY A 144 -3.41 -7.99 9.98
C GLY A 144 -3.25 -7.40 8.58
N ARG A 145 -4.33 -6.81 8.07
CA ARG A 145 -4.27 -5.91 6.90
C ARG A 145 -4.05 -4.50 7.41
N GLY A 146 -2.81 -4.08 7.41
CA GLY A 146 -2.44 -2.81 7.96
C GLY A 146 -2.77 -1.62 7.08
N GLU A 147 -2.45 -0.46 7.60
CA GLU A 147 -2.74 0.82 6.97
C GLU A 147 -1.52 1.73 7.07
N GLY A 148 -1.39 2.64 6.10
CA GLY A 148 -0.37 3.67 6.08
C GLY A 148 -0.97 5.06 5.86
N LEU A 149 -0.25 6.09 6.29
CA LEU A 149 -0.56 7.48 5.94
C LEU A 149 -0.10 7.70 4.50
N LEU A 150 -1.05 7.94 3.59
CA LEU A 150 -0.77 8.32 2.21
C LEU A 150 -0.82 9.86 2.12
N GLU A 151 0.34 10.46 1.89
CA GLU A 151 0.47 11.90 1.67
C GLU A 151 0.52 12.18 0.17
N VAL A 152 -0.40 13.01 -0.30
CA VAL A 152 -0.55 13.43 -1.69
C VAL A 152 -0.20 14.91 -1.78
N TYR A 153 0.94 15.24 -2.40
CA TYR A 153 1.37 16.64 -2.61
C TYR A 153 0.94 17.17 -3.96
N HIS A 154 0.68 16.28 -4.94
CA HIS A 154 0.15 16.62 -6.25
C HIS A 154 -0.94 15.62 -6.61
N GLU A 155 -1.99 16.07 -7.28
CA GLU A 155 -3.10 15.20 -7.73
C GLU A 155 -2.59 13.94 -8.42
N ILE A 156 -3.18 12.80 -8.05
CA ILE A 156 -2.79 11.49 -8.55
C ILE A 156 -4.00 10.59 -8.75
N GLU A 157 -3.93 9.74 -9.75
CA GLU A 157 -4.85 8.61 -9.94
C GLU A 157 -4.16 7.31 -9.55
N ILE A 158 -4.82 6.52 -8.70
CA ILE A 158 -4.32 5.21 -8.28
C ILE A 158 -5.45 4.20 -8.43
N GLU A 159 -5.25 3.19 -9.24
CA GLU A 159 -6.21 2.08 -9.38
C GLU A 159 -6.23 1.23 -8.10
N ARG A 160 -7.42 0.74 -7.73
CA ARG A 160 -7.53 -0.30 -6.71
C ARG A 160 -6.77 -1.54 -7.17
N GLY A 161 -5.97 -2.13 -6.30
CA GLY A 161 -5.08 -3.25 -6.64
C GLY A 161 -3.73 -2.84 -7.23
N ALA A 162 -3.50 -1.54 -7.52
CA ALA A 162 -2.19 -1.08 -7.97
C ALA A 162 -1.12 -1.23 -6.87
N ARG A 163 0.08 -1.64 -7.24
CA ARG A 163 1.23 -1.74 -6.35
C ARG A 163 1.79 -0.34 -6.08
N PHE A 164 1.68 0.14 -4.84
CA PHE A 164 2.06 1.52 -4.47
C PHE A 164 3.11 1.60 -3.35
N ALA A 165 3.27 0.54 -2.59
CA ALA A 165 4.19 0.47 -1.45
C ALA A 165 5.01 -0.82 -1.50
N GLN A 166 6.12 -0.88 -0.76
CA GLN A 166 6.95 -2.07 -0.61
C GLN A 166 7.14 -2.39 0.87
N PHE A 167 6.81 -3.61 1.25
CA PHE A 167 7.04 -4.16 2.58
C PHE A 167 8.37 -4.88 2.64
N VAL A 168 9.13 -4.62 3.70
CA VAL A 168 10.42 -5.24 3.97
C VAL A 168 10.49 -5.72 5.42
N LEU A 169 11.24 -6.80 5.66
CA LEU A 169 11.54 -7.32 6.99
C LEU A 169 13.02 -7.14 7.31
N ALA A 170 13.31 -6.77 8.55
CA ALA A 170 14.65 -6.70 9.08
C ALA A 170 14.77 -7.55 10.35
N ARG A 171 15.87 -8.28 10.50
CA ARG A 171 16.16 -8.98 11.76
C ARG A 171 16.36 -7.99 12.88
N ALA A 172 15.71 -8.25 14.00
CA ALA A 172 15.80 -7.45 15.22
C ALA A 172 15.59 -8.33 16.45
N ASP A 173 16.38 -8.08 17.48
CA ASP A 173 16.05 -8.57 18.82
C ASP A 173 14.88 -7.79 19.38
N HIS A 174 13.98 -8.44 20.11
CA HIS A 174 12.80 -7.81 20.71
C HIS A 174 12.51 -8.40 22.09
N ASP A 175 11.90 -7.58 22.96
CA ASP A 175 11.61 -7.96 24.36
C ASP A 175 10.17 -8.50 24.54
N GLY A 176 9.51 -8.92 23.46
CA GLY A 176 8.15 -9.48 23.47
C GLY A 176 7.44 -9.30 22.14
N SER A 177 6.30 -9.97 21.99
CA SER A 177 5.49 -9.93 20.77
C SER A 177 4.41 -8.85 20.85
N TYR A 178 3.98 -8.35 19.70
CA TYR A 178 2.94 -7.33 19.59
C TYR A 178 1.63 -7.77 20.24
N ALA A 179 1.13 -6.97 21.17
CA ALA A 179 -0.17 -7.16 21.85
C ALA A 179 -1.01 -5.87 21.80
N GLY A 180 -0.82 -5.06 20.78
CA GLY A 180 -1.49 -3.77 20.63
C GLY A 180 -2.90 -3.88 20.06
N SER A 181 -3.58 -2.72 19.99
CA SER A 181 -4.98 -2.60 19.58
C SER A 181 -5.25 -2.87 18.09
N TYR A 182 -4.23 -3.02 17.28
CA TYR A 182 -4.34 -3.29 15.84
C TYR A 182 -4.07 -4.76 15.47
N GLN A 183 -3.94 -5.65 16.48
CA GLN A 183 -3.81 -7.08 16.23
C GLN A 183 -5.08 -7.62 15.56
N GLY A 184 -4.93 -8.26 14.39
CA GLY A 184 -6.04 -8.79 13.60
C GLY A 184 -6.89 -7.73 12.91
N GLU A 185 -6.38 -6.51 12.74
CA GLU A 185 -7.14 -5.45 12.09
C GLU A 185 -7.45 -5.77 10.63
N ASN A 186 -8.69 -5.43 10.20
CA ASN A 186 -9.18 -5.57 8.82
C ASN A 186 -9.12 -7.01 8.25
N VAL A 187 -8.97 -8.03 9.07
CA VAL A 187 -9.06 -9.45 8.70
C VAL A 187 -10.49 -9.92 9.01
N GLU A 188 -11.19 -10.46 7.99
CA GLU A 188 -12.51 -11.08 8.12
C GLU A 188 -12.41 -12.56 8.50
#